data_129d3f23160683dc3cffbe225318f333
#
_entry.id   129d3f23160683dc3cffbe225318f333
#
_cell.length_a   1.000
_cell.length_b   1.000
_cell.length_c   1.000
_cell.angle_alpha   90.00
_cell.angle_beta   90.00
_cell.angle_gamma   90.00
#
_symmetry.space_group_name_H-M   'P 1'
#
loop_
_entity.id
_entity.type
_entity.pdbx_description
1 polymer ?
#
loop_
_entity_poly.entity_id
_entity_poly.type
_entity_poly.pdbx_seq_one_letter_code
_entity_poly.pdbx_strand_id
1 'polypeptide(L)'
;MAAFINNDITTAGLIVLAKGVAGQKINYTKIVLGDGYLEEGQTPRTLTGVVSPKATVDITKLKINGDGTVAVGGIFTNGDKTEGFYYRELGLYAEDPDPEVGEVLYCYGNCGDLAEWIPPSGGATIVEKTIDIVTAIGTATNVTAYIPVSYTHLRAHETA
;
A
#
# COMPACT_ATOMS: atom_id res chain seq x y z
N MET A 1 5.88 17.59 4.06
CA MET A 1 5.71 16.19 4.44
C MET A 1 4.28 15.76 4.20
N ALA A 2 4.09 14.64 3.51
CA ALA A 2 2.75 14.13 3.29
C ALA A 2 2.11 13.70 4.62
N ALA A 3 0.86 14.11 4.84
CA ALA A 3 0.17 13.87 6.10
C ALA A 3 -1.11 13.06 5.81
N PHE A 4 -1.02 11.76 6.00
CA PHE A 4 -2.16 10.84 5.83
C PHE A 4 -2.80 10.61 7.19
N ILE A 5 -3.87 11.35 7.46
CA ILE A 5 -4.58 11.27 8.73
C ILE A 5 -5.37 9.97 8.81
N ASN A 6 -5.99 9.58 7.71
CA ASN A 6 -6.81 8.38 7.63
C ASN A 6 -6.45 7.55 6.42
N ASN A 7 -6.49 6.24 6.59
CA ASN A 7 -6.34 5.27 5.51
C ASN A 7 -7.56 4.36 5.58
N ASP A 8 -8.59 4.72 4.83
CA ASP A 8 -9.90 4.07 4.92
C ASP A 8 -9.94 2.80 4.09
N ILE A 9 -10.54 1.76 4.65
CA ILE A 9 -10.77 0.52 3.92
C ILE A 9 -11.83 0.76 2.84
N THR A 10 -11.59 0.23 1.64
CA THR A 10 -12.53 0.34 0.52
C THR A 10 -13.64 -0.68 0.62
N THR A 11 -14.67 -0.55 -0.21
CA THR A 11 -15.72 -1.58 -0.31
C THR A 11 -15.13 -2.93 -0.70
N ALA A 12 -14.23 -2.97 -1.70
CA ALA A 12 -13.56 -4.21 -2.09
C ALA A 12 -12.70 -4.75 -0.96
N GLY A 13 -12.03 -3.88 -0.21
CA GLY A 13 -11.26 -4.28 0.97
C GLY A 13 -12.10 -4.88 2.07
N LEU A 14 -13.29 -4.33 2.30
CA LEU A 14 -14.23 -4.90 3.27
C LEU A 14 -14.68 -6.31 2.88
N ILE A 15 -14.85 -6.55 1.59
CA ILE A 15 -15.21 -7.90 1.10
C ILE A 15 -14.06 -8.87 1.37
N VAL A 16 -12.82 -8.48 1.08
CA VAL A 16 -11.64 -9.30 1.38
C VAL A 16 -11.51 -9.54 2.87
N LEU A 17 -11.72 -8.51 3.68
CA LEU A 17 -11.67 -8.62 5.14
C LEU A 17 -12.72 -9.63 5.65
N ALA A 18 -13.94 -9.54 5.15
CA ALA A 18 -15.00 -10.47 5.55
C ALA A 18 -14.63 -11.92 5.22
N LYS A 19 -14.06 -12.16 4.04
CA LYS A 19 -13.56 -13.49 3.66
C LYS A 19 -12.43 -13.95 4.58
N GLY A 20 -11.54 -13.01 4.94
CA GLY A 20 -10.45 -13.30 5.88
C GLY A 20 -10.94 -13.68 7.26
N VAL A 21 -11.93 -12.97 7.78
CA VAL A 21 -12.54 -13.30 9.08
C VAL A 21 -13.22 -14.67 9.02
N ALA A 22 -13.75 -15.06 7.86
CA ALA A 22 -14.33 -16.38 7.65
C ALA A 22 -13.28 -17.48 7.46
N GLY A 23 -12.00 -17.17 7.49
CA GLY A 23 -10.92 -18.15 7.45
C GLY A 23 -10.14 -18.20 6.14
N GLN A 24 -10.51 -17.42 5.13
CA GLN A 24 -9.77 -17.38 3.87
C GLN A 24 -8.54 -16.49 4.00
N LYS A 25 -7.63 -16.59 3.04
CA LYS A 25 -6.37 -15.85 3.08
C LYS A 25 -6.57 -14.39 2.68
N ILE A 26 -5.98 -13.48 3.45
CA ILE A 26 -5.75 -12.10 3.05
C ILE A 26 -4.30 -11.99 2.62
N ASN A 27 -4.05 -11.66 1.37
CA ASN A 27 -2.69 -11.55 0.83
C ASN A 27 -2.47 -10.15 0.28
N TYR A 28 -1.70 -9.34 0.97
CA TYR A 28 -1.35 -8.00 0.50
C TYR A 28 -0.28 -8.08 -0.59
N THR A 29 -0.45 -7.33 -1.66
CA THR A 29 0.36 -7.50 -2.86
C THR A 29 1.34 -6.37 -3.12
N LYS A 30 0.93 -5.12 -2.90
CA LYS A 30 1.78 -3.96 -3.16
C LYS A 30 1.22 -2.71 -2.51
N ILE A 31 2.08 -1.70 -2.42
CA ILE A 31 1.72 -0.35 -2.03
C ILE A 31 1.88 0.54 -3.26
N VAL A 32 0.93 1.44 -3.51
CA VAL A 32 0.99 2.37 -4.63
C VAL A 32 0.90 3.79 -4.12
N LEU A 33 1.82 4.64 -4.58
CA LEU A 33 1.81 6.07 -4.34
C LEU A 33 1.27 6.78 -5.58
N GLY A 34 0.52 7.86 -5.38
CA GLY A 34 -0.05 8.60 -6.49
C GLY A 34 -0.13 10.09 -6.20
N ASP A 35 -0.51 10.87 -7.21
CA ASP A 35 -0.63 12.32 -7.10
C ASP A 35 -2.03 12.87 -7.39
N GLY A 36 -3.02 12.00 -7.48
CA GLY A 36 -4.38 12.40 -7.79
C GLY A 36 -5.11 13.05 -6.61
N TYR A 37 -6.12 13.85 -6.95
CA TYR A 37 -7.08 14.34 -5.98
C TYR A 37 -8.34 13.50 -6.05
N LEU A 38 -9.02 13.36 -4.90
CA LEU A 38 -10.37 12.84 -4.92
C LEU A 38 -11.28 13.87 -5.58
N GLU A 39 -12.11 13.41 -6.51
CA GLU A 39 -13.11 14.27 -7.15
C GLU A 39 -14.28 14.49 -6.20
N GLU A 40 -15.08 15.53 -6.48
CA GLU A 40 -16.28 15.80 -5.73
C GLU A 40 -17.21 14.57 -5.77
N GLY A 41 -17.66 14.14 -4.60
CA GLY A 41 -18.50 12.95 -4.47
C GLY A 41 -17.76 11.64 -4.34
N GLN A 42 -16.44 11.61 -4.60
CA GLN A 42 -15.63 10.44 -4.34
C GLN A 42 -15.22 10.36 -2.88
N THR A 43 -15.22 9.15 -2.35
CA THR A 43 -14.68 8.86 -1.02
C THR A 43 -13.69 7.70 -1.13
N PRO A 44 -12.75 7.55 -0.18
CA PRO A 44 -11.86 6.40 -0.19
C PRO A 44 -12.60 5.07 -0.28
N ARG A 45 -13.75 4.96 0.39
CA ARG A 45 -14.56 3.74 0.42
C ARG A 45 -15.00 3.27 -0.96
N THR A 46 -15.30 4.19 -1.86
CA THR A 46 -15.86 3.87 -3.18
C THR A 46 -14.81 3.69 -4.26
N LEU A 47 -13.54 3.97 -3.97
CA LEU A 47 -12.48 3.84 -4.95
C LEU A 47 -12.15 2.38 -5.25
N THR A 48 -11.83 2.12 -6.51
CA THR A 48 -11.38 0.80 -6.98
C THR A 48 -9.90 0.79 -7.37
N GLY A 49 -9.25 1.93 -7.32
CA GLY A 49 -7.81 2.06 -7.61
C GLY A 49 -7.31 3.44 -7.23
N VAL A 50 -6.01 3.58 -7.13
CA VAL A 50 -5.36 4.88 -6.95
C VAL A 50 -5.67 5.75 -8.17
N VAL A 51 -6.05 7.01 -7.95
CA VAL A 51 -6.55 7.88 -9.03
C VAL A 51 -5.47 8.16 -10.07
N SER A 52 -4.28 8.48 -9.63
CA SER A 52 -3.16 8.78 -10.53
C SER A 52 -1.88 8.12 -10.02
N PRO A 53 -1.69 6.82 -10.31
CA PRO A 53 -0.53 6.09 -9.80
C PRO A 53 0.78 6.64 -10.35
N LYS A 54 1.77 6.79 -9.48
CA LYS A 54 3.10 7.29 -9.85
C LYS A 54 4.24 6.35 -9.44
N ALA A 55 4.05 5.56 -8.40
CA ALA A 55 5.08 4.65 -7.93
C ALA A 55 4.46 3.42 -7.28
N THR A 56 5.08 2.29 -7.51
CA THR A 56 4.74 1.05 -6.80
C THR A 56 5.86 0.74 -5.83
N VAL A 57 5.50 0.42 -4.59
CA VAL A 57 6.43 0.10 -3.53
C VAL A 57 6.22 -1.35 -3.15
N ASP A 58 7.30 -2.12 -3.16
CA ASP A 58 7.25 -3.52 -2.73
C ASP A 58 7.06 -3.60 -1.22
N ILE A 59 6.25 -4.55 -0.80
CA ILE A 59 6.05 -4.81 0.63
C ILE A 59 7.29 -5.53 1.15
N THR A 60 7.86 -5.02 2.23
CA THR A 60 9.01 -5.63 2.89
C THR A 60 8.74 -5.95 4.35
N LYS A 61 7.58 -5.53 4.87
CA LYS A 61 7.22 -5.70 6.28
C LYS A 61 5.75 -6.08 6.39
N LEU A 62 5.47 -7.08 7.20
CA LEU A 62 4.11 -7.44 7.59
C LEU A 62 4.14 -7.78 9.09
N LYS A 63 3.39 -7.04 9.88
CA LYS A 63 3.31 -7.27 11.32
C LYS A 63 1.86 -7.29 11.76
N ILE A 64 1.42 -8.39 12.32
CA ILE A 64 0.09 -8.49 12.91
C ILE A 64 0.14 -7.90 14.31
N ASN A 65 -0.68 -6.88 14.54
CA ASN A 65 -0.77 -6.21 15.82
C ASN A 65 -1.74 -6.86 16.75
N GLY A 66 -1.84 -7.29 17.70
CA GLY A 66 -2.81 -8.07 18.48
C GLY A 66 -4.16 -7.39 18.75
N ASP A 67 -4.41 -6.25 18.11
CA ASP A 67 -5.61 -5.43 18.32
C ASP A 67 -6.60 -5.46 17.13
N GLY A 68 -6.46 -6.43 16.23
CA GLY A 68 -7.31 -6.50 15.05
C GLY A 68 -6.80 -5.68 13.87
N THR A 69 -5.58 -5.18 13.94
CA THR A 69 -4.94 -4.47 12.84
C THR A 69 -3.66 -5.15 12.41
N VAL A 70 -3.20 -4.78 11.22
CA VAL A 70 -1.92 -5.21 10.68
C VAL A 70 -1.15 -3.99 10.20
N ALA A 71 0.16 -3.99 10.37
CA ALA A 71 1.05 -2.99 9.81
C ALA A 71 1.74 -3.59 8.58
N VAL A 72 1.55 -2.94 7.42
CA VAL A 72 2.14 -3.34 6.15
C VAL A 72 3.05 -2.21 5.71
N GLY A 73 4.28 -2.52 5.41
CA GLY A 73 5.26 -1.48 5.11
C GLY A 73 6.19 -1.83 3.97
N GLY A 74 6.86 -0.80 3.49
CA GLY A 74 7.88 -0.89 2.47
C GLY A 74 8.72 0.38 2.45
N ILE A 75 9.73 0.42 1.59
CA ILE A 75 10.61 1.55 1.46
C ILE A 75 10.51 2.10 0.05
N PHE A 76 10.15 3.37 -0.05
CA PHE A 76 10.12 4.09 -1.32
C PHE A 76 11.43 4.85 -1.51
N THR A 77 12.01 4.79 -2.70
CA THR A 77 13.10 5.66 -3.12
C THR A 77 12.77 6.29 -4.48
N ASN A 78 13.32 7.48 -4.73
CA ASN A 78 13.15 8.13 -6.03
C ASN A 78 14.24 7.76 -7.03
N GLY A 79 15.04 6.73 -6.74
CA GLY A 79 16.23 6.39 -7.52
C GLY A 79 15.98 6.06 -9.00
N ASP A 80 14.79 5.57 -9.33
CA ASP A 80 14.41 5.22 -10.69
C ASP A 80 13.37 6.16 -11.30
N LYS A 81 13.06 7.28 -10.64
CA LYS A 81 12.03 8.20 -11.10
C LYS A 81 12.63 9.24 -12.05
N THR A 82 12.14 9.27 -13.29
CA THR A 82 12.58 10.27 -14.29
C THR A 82 11.83 11.57 -14.16
N GLU A 83 10.66 11.55 -13.53
CA GLU A 83 9.84 12.73 -13.27
C GLU A 83 9.49 12.79 -11.79
N GLY A 84 9.42 14.00 -11.24
CA GLY A 84 8.92 14.22 -9.91
C GLY A 84 7.40 14.12 -9.84
N PHE A 85 6.87 13.95 -8.65
CA PHE A 85 5.43 13.94 -8.44
C PHE A 85 5.10 14.38 -7.02
N TYR A 86 3.86 14.80 -6.81
CA TYR A 86 3.37 15.07 -5.46
C TYR A 86 2.84 13.79 -4.84
N TYR A 87 3.45 13.38 -3.74
CA TYR A 87 3.00 12.22 -2.97
C TYR A 87 1.71 12.61 -2.23
N ARG A 88 0.57 12.34 -2.84
CA ARG A 88 -0.76 12.74 -2.37
C ARG A 88 -1.63 11.54 -2.05
N GLU A 89 -1.44 10.43 -2.75
CA GLU A 89 -2.25 9.23 -2.60
C GLU A 89 -1.41 8.09 -2.05
N LEU A 90 -2.03 7.28 -1.19
CA LEU A 90 -1.42 6.07 -0.65
C LEU A 90 -2.45 4.96 -0.71
N GLY A 91 -2.14 3.90 -1.45
CA GLY A 91 -3.02 2.75 -1.60
C GLY A 91 -2.32 1.45 -1.24
N LEU A 92 -3.02 0.57 -0.54
CA LEU A 92 -2.59 -0.79 -0.27
C LEU A 92 -3.48 -1.75 -1.05
N TYR A 93 -2.87 -2.62 -1.81
CA TYR A 93 -3.59 -3.61 -2.62
C TYR A 93 -3.50 -4.99 -1.97
N ALA A 94 -4.53 -5.77 -2.18
CA ALA A 94 -4.60 -7.15 -1.72
C ALA A 94 -5.25 -8.02 -2.79
N GLU A 95 -4.95 -9.30 -2.75
CA GLU A 95 -5.55 -10.28 -3.63
C GLU A 95 -6.80 -10.85 -2.97
N ASP A 96 -7.94 -10.76 -3.69
CA ASP A 96 -9.15 -11.42 -3.22
C ASP A 96 -8.94 -12.94 -3.31
N PRO A 97 -9.42 -13.72 -2.32
CA PRO A 97 -9.32 -15.18 -2.39
C PRO A 97 -9.98 -15.79 -3.62
N ASP A 98 -10.96 -15.10 -4.22
CA ASP A 98 -11.57 -15.53 -5.47
C ASP A 98 -10.67 -15.17 -6.66
N PRO A 99 -10.09 -16.15 -7.38
CA PRO A 99 -9.21 -15.86 -8.50
C PRO A 99 -9.85 -15.06 -9.64
N GLU A 100 -11.17 -15.10 -9.74
CA GLU A 100 -11.87 -14.33 -10.76
C GLU A 100 -11.96 -12.85 -10.42
N VAL A 101 -11.84 -12.49 -9.14
CA VAL A 101 -11.81 -11.10 -8.70
C VAL A 101 -10.40 -10.52 -8.82
N GLY A 102 -9.40 -11.24 -8.34
CA GLY A 102 -8.01 -10.84 -8.43
C GLY A 102 -7.61 -9.76 -7.43
N GLU A 103 -6.67 -8.91 -7.86
CA GLU A 103 -6.12 -7.86 -7.02
C GLU A 103 -7.08 -6.67 -6.92
N VAL A 104 -7.29 -6.18 -5.69
CA VAL A 104 -8.17 -5.05 -5.41
C VAL A 104 -7.48 -4.03 -4.51
N LEU A 105 -7.96 -2.79 -4.56
CA LEU A 105 -7.53 -1.76 -3.62
C LEU A 105 -8.18 -2.05 -2.26
N TYR A 106 -7.35 -2.35 -1.26
CA TYR A 106 -7.83 -2.73 0.06
C TYR A 106 -8.12 -1.53 0.95
N CYS A 107 -7.21 -0.56 0.97
CA CYS A 107 -7.42 0.70 1.68
C CYS A 107 -6.71 1.84 0.97
N TYR A 108 -7.13 3.07 1.28
CA TYR A 108 -6.71 4.24 0.53
C TYR A 108 -6.72 5.49 1.41
N GLY A 109 -5.71 6.31 1.24
CA GLY A 109 -5.64 7.63 1.86
C GLY A 109 -5.27 8.69 0.85
N ASN A 110 -5.77 9.91 1.05
CA ASN A 110 -5.44 11.06 0.23
C ASN A 110 -5.22 12.26 1.15
N CYS A 111 -4.05 12.89 1.04
CA CYS A 111 -3.71 14.02 1.91
C CYS A 111 -3.97 15.38 1.26
N GLY A 112 -4.58 15.42 0.08
CA GLY A 112 -4.99 16.66 -0.57
C GLY A 112 -3.83 17.63 -0.76
N ASP A 113 -4.01 18.84 -0.29
CA ASP A 113 -3.00 19.90 -0.43
C ASP A 113 -1.79 19.73 0.49
N LEU A 114 -1.79 18.74 1.37
CA LEU A 114 -0.66 18.43 2.25
C LEU A 114 0.34 17.48 1.59
N ALA A 115 0.26 17.30 0.28
CA ALA A 115 1.14 16.43 -0.47
C ALA A 115 2.59 16.91 -0.41
N GLU A 116 3.50 15.94 -0.40
CA GLU A 116 4.94 16.22 -0.40
C GLU A 116 5.49 16.08 -1.81
N TRP A 117 6.30 17.05 -2.25
CA TRP A 117 6.98 16.96 -3.54
C TRP A 117 8.11 15.91 -3.48
N ILE A 118 8.07 14.96 -4.40
CA ILE A 118 9.12 13.97 -4.59
C ILE A 118 9.90 14.36 -5.86
N PRO A 119 11.16 14.77 -5.72
CA PRO A 119 11.95 15.16 -6.91
C PRO A 119 12.34 13.94 -7.74
N PRO A 120 12.63 14.16 -9.05
CA PRO A 120 13.13 13.09 -9.90
C PRO A 120 14.54 12.67 -9.51
N SER A 121 14.95 11.47 -9.93
CA SER A 121 16.32 11.02 -9.76
C SER A 121 17.27 11.80 -10.67
N GLY A 122 18.56 11.76 -10.36
CA GLY A 122 19.60 12.47 -11.13
C GLY A 122 19.87 13.88 -10.65
N GLY A 123 19.06 14.41 -9.74
CA GLY A 123 19.34 15.66 -9.06
C GLY A 123 20.20 15.44 -7.81
N ALA A 124 20.40 16.52 -7.06
CA ALA A 124 21.18 16.46 -5.83
C ALA A 124 20.40 15.80 -4.68
N THR A 125 19.09 15.69 -4.80
CA THR A 125 18.24 15.21 -3.72
C THR A 125 17.89 13.73 -3.92
N ILE A 126 18.25 12.91 -2.95
CA ILE A 126 17.84 11.51 -2.87
C ILE A 126 16.76 11.44 -1.79
N VAL A 127 15.62 10.85 -2.14
CA VAL A 127 14.51 10.67 -1.20
C VAL A 127 14.36 9.19 -0.90
N GLU A 128 14.35 8.87 0.39
CA GLU A 128 14.01 7.54 0.88
C GLU A 128 12.97 7.70 1.97
N LYS A 129 11.86 6.98 1.83
CA LYS A 129 10.75 7.06 2.78
C LYS A 129 10.35 5.66 3.23
N THR A 130 10.23 5.49 4.52
CA THR A 130 9.58 4.32 5.08
C THR A 130 8.06 4.53 5.03
N ILE A 131 7.38 3.65 4.33
CA ILE A 131 5.91 3.65 4.24
C ILE A 131 5.40 2.59 5.21
N ASP A 132 4.45 2.96 6.04
CA ASP A 132 3.87 2.06 7.03
C ASP A 132 2.37 2.31 7.09
N ILE A 133 1.59 1.30 6.72
CA ILE A 133 0.13 1.38 6.67
C ILE A 133 -0.44 0.45 7.72
N VAL A 134 -1.26 1.00 8.61
CA VAL A 134 -1.98 0.20 9.60
C VAL A 134 -3.44 0.10 9.17
N THR A 135 -3.93 -1.11 9.00
CA THR A 135 -5.28 -1.36 8.54
C THR A 135 -5.95 -2.50 9.28
N ALA A 136 -7.27 -2.55 9.22
CA ALA A 136 -8.06 -3.54 9.96
C ALA A 136 -7.98 -4.92 9.30
N ILE A 137 -7.83 -5.94 10.12
CA ILE A 137 -7.97 -7.33 9.72
C ILE A 137 -8.97 -8.09 10.62
N GLY A 138 -9.48 -7.43 11.67
CA GLY A 138 -10.42 -8.04 12.61
C GLY A 138 -9.85 -9.28 13.26
N THR A 139 -10.59 -10.38 13.20
CA THR A 139 -10.18 -11.67 13.76
C THR A 139 -9.53 -12.59 12.73
N ALA A 140 -9.21 -12.09 11.54
CA ALA A 140 -8.54 -12.89 10.51
C ALA A 140 -7.18 -13.38 11.01
N THR A 141 -6.87 -14.65 10.74
CA THR A 141 -5.62 -15.28 11.18
C THR A 141 -4.70 -15.67 10.02
N ASN A 142 -5.25 -15.81 8.82
CA ASN A 142 -4.46 -16.19 7.65
C ASN A 142 -4.14 -14.94 6.82
N VAL A 143 -3.16 -14.17 7.30
CA VAL A 143 -2.76 -12.89 6.71
C VAL A 143 -1.33 -12.99 6.23
N THR A 144 -1.11 -12.71 4.97
CA THR A 144 0.20 -12.79 4.33
C THR A 144 0.45 -11.56 3.47
N ALA A 145 1.67 -11.40 3.00
CA ALA A 145 2.04 -10.38 2.04
C ALA A 145 3.00 -10.98 1.02
N TYR A 146 2.86 -10.52 -0.22
CA TYR A 146 3.83 -10.87 -1.25
C TYR A 146 5.09 -10.02 -1.06
N ILE A 147 6.18 -10.68 -0.73
CA ILE A 147 7.49 -10.03 -0.63
C ILE A 147 8.34 -10.56 -1.79
N PRO A 148 8.83 -9.68 -2.67
CA PRO A 148 9.54 -10.12 -3.86
C PRO A 148 10.71 -11.06 -3.56
N VAL A 149 10.80 -12.12 -4.36
CA VAL A 149 11.80 -13.17 -4.19
C VAL A 149 13.23 -12.63 -4.30
N SER A 150 13.46 -11.66 -5.16
CA SER A 150 14.79 -11.07 -5.34
C SER A 150 15.35 -10.51 -4.03
N TYR A 151 14.51 -9.85 -3.24
CA TYR A 151 14.90 -9.32 -1.93
C TYR A 151 15.22 -10.44 -0.95
N THR A 152 14.35 -11.42 -0.86
CA THR A 152 14.54 -12.59 0.00
C THR A 152 15.77 -13.40 -0.41
N HIS A 153 15.98 -13.55 -1.71
CA HIS A 153 17.12 -14.28 -2.26
C HIS A 153 18.44 -13.64 -1.86
N LEU A 154 18.54 -12.32 -1.95
CA LEU A 154 19.75 -11.61 -1.53
C LEU A 154 20.05 -11.82 -0.05
N ARG A 155 19.06 -11.79 0.80
CA ARG A 155 19.24 -12.04 2.23
C ARG A 155 19.71 -13.45 2.50
N ALA A 156 19.10 -14.43 1.86
CA ALA A 156 19.50 -15.82 2.00
C ALA A 156 20.95 -16.03 1.57
N HIS A 157 21.37 -15.35 0.51
CA HIS A 157 22.73 -15.44 -0.01
C HIS A 157 23.75 -14.84 0.96
N GLU A 158 23.40 -13.76 1.63
CA GLU A 158 24.25 -13.15 2.65
C GLU A 158 24.48 -14.04 3.86
N THR A 159 23.52 -14.88 4.18
CA THR A 159 23.61 -15.77 5.34
C THR A 159 24.29 -17.09 5.03
N ALA A 160 24.56 -17.36 3.79
CA ALA A 160 25.28 -18.56 3.39
C ALA A 160 26.78 -18.38 3.52
#